data_778e5ffc1bfcbcae152bc6aab9c8b1f2
#
_entry.id   778e5ffc1bfcbcae152bc6aab9c8b1f2
#
_cell.length_a   1.000
_cell.length_b   1.000
_cell.length_c   1.000
_cell.angle_alpha   90.00
_cell.angle_beta   90.00
_cell.angle_gamma   90.00
#
_symmetry.space_group_name_H-M   'P 1'
#
loop_
_entity.id
_entity.type
_entity.pdbx_description
1 polymer ?
#
loop_
_entity_poly.entity_id
_entity_poly.type
_entity_poly.pdbx_seq_one_letter_code
_entity_poly.pdbx_strand_id
1 'polypeptide(L)'
;NNDGRVDFAAGNLGRNSPMELYPDGLVHLGRGGKSGLSLYSIKRGSVYLPVDDMDLYANVVDRARLPAMYRQFSNIDLAKVLDSFDGLRSTRLNCFEASVFLNRGGKFERRALPYPAQFSPTSGINVADFDNDGSEDLLLSQNLYSLRPDWGRLDSSAGLILLGQGDGRFEPVRAGFSGLAILGDSRNASVVDFNHDGRIDIVATQTFGETQVYLGQAGKPGIRVGFSANNSLARRLGARVRLIYPDGSMSPRRWFHSGDGVMAQCAPEQVLGFVQRPQSVQIEWSNGIIKSIPVESDKNYYEVP
;
A
#
# COMPACT_ATOMS: atom_id res chain seq x y z
N ASN A 1 13.43 -3.64 -7.15
CA ASN A 1 14.37 -4.61 -7.71
C ASN A 1 15.78 -4.03 -7.96
N ASN A 2 16.06 -2.85 -7.47
CA ASN A 2 17.33 -2.12 -7.55
C ASN A 2 17.95 -1.99 -8.96
N ASP A 3 17.14 -2.01 -10.02
CA ASP A 3 17.60 -1.82 -11.41
C ASP A 3 17.67 -0.33 -11.82
N GLY A 4 17.52 0.59 -10.87
CA GLY A 4 17.57 2.04 -11.07
C GLY A 4 16.27 2.66 -11.59
N ARG A 5 15.21 1.86 -11.77
CA ARG A 5 13.88 2.30 -12.19
C ARG A 5 12.94 2.28 -11.00
N VAL A 6 11.94 3.16 -11.04
CA VAL A 6 10.92 3.20 -9.98
C VAL A 6 9.91 2.09 -10.23
N ASP A 7 9.83 1.16 -9.27
CA ASP A 7 8.76 0.19 -9.13
C ASP A 7 7.67 0.72 -8.19
N PHE A 8 6.52 0.10 -8.14
CA PHE A 8 5.51 0.45 -7.15
C PHE A 8 4.77 -0.79 -6.63
N ALA A 9 4.26 -0.68 -5.40
CA ALA A 9 3.37 -1.65 -4.80
C ALA A 9 1.96 -1.04 -4.68
N ALA A 10 0.95 -1.87 -4.88
CA ALA A 10 -0.45 -1.45 -4.74
C ALA A 10 -1.21 -2.46 -3.87
N GLY A 11 -1.88 -1.92 -2.86
CA GLY A 11 -2.87 -2.65 -2.08
C GLY A 11 -4.14 -2.92 -2.88
N ASN A 12 -4.90 -3.93 -2.45
CA ASN A 12 -6.18 -4.28 -3.04
C ASN A 12 -7.02 -5.05 -2.00
N LEU A 13 -8.19 -5.55 -2.39
CA LEU A 13 -9.12 -6.29 -1.53
C LEU A 13 -8.58 -7.64 -1.07
N GLY A 14 -7.58 -8.18 -1.78
CA GLY A 14 -7.07 -9.53 -1.54
C GLY A 14 -7.99 -10.62 -2.10
N ARG A 15 -7.57 -11.87 -1.94
CA ARG A 15 -8.29 -13.04 -2.46
C ARG A 15 -9.28 -13.65 -1.45
N ASN A 16 -9.22 -13.25 -0.21
CA ASN A 16 -10.15 -13.68 0.84
C ASN A 16 -11.32 -12.69 0.97
N SER A 17 -11.93 -12.34 -0.15
CA SER A 17 -13.09 -11.46 -0.20
C SER A 17 -14.25 -12.15 -0.91
N PRO A 18 -15.53 -11.81 -0.59
CA PRO A 18 -16.69 -12.36 -1.28
C PRO A 18 -16.66 -12.15 -2.80
N MET A 19 -15.86 -11.18 -3.27
CA MET A 19 -15.73 -10.85 -4.69
C MET A 19 -14.97 -11.93 -5.49
N GLU A 20 -14.09 -12.70 -4.84
CA GLU A 20 -13.42 -13.86 -5.45
C GLU A 20 -14.37 -14.99 -5.80
N LEU A 21 -15.57 -15.01 -5.23
CA LEU A 21 -16.62 -15.99 -5.55
C LEU A 21 -17.22 -15.79 -6.95
N TYR A 22 -16.88 -14.69 -7.62
CA TYR A 22 -17.43 -14.33 -8.92
C TYR A 22 -16.37 -14.50 -10.02
N PRO A 23 -16.26 -15.70 -10.65
CA PRO A 23 -15.20 -16.01 -11.61
C PRO A 23 -15.20 -15.12 -12.85
N ASP A 24 -16.36 -14.54 -13.19
CA ASP A 24 -16.48 -13.58 -14.29
C ASP A 24 -16.11 -12.14 -13.87
N GLY A 25 -15.72 -11.94 -12.60
CA GLY A 25 -15.41 -10.63 -12.01
C GLY A 25 -16.63 -9.77 -11.75
N LEU A 26 -16.40 -8.69 -10.99
CA LEU A 26 -17.39 -7.65 -10.78
C LEU A 26 -17.41 -6.70 -11.98
N VAL A 27 -18.62 -6.24 -12.31
CA VAL A 27 -18.81 -5.16 -13.27
C VAL A 27 -19.20 -3.91 -12.50
N HIS A 28 -18.35 -2.91 -12.56
CA HIS A 28 -18.67 -1.57 -12.09
C HIS A 28 -19.41 -0.82 -13.20
N LEU A 29 -20.62 -0.39 -12.90
CA LEU A 29 -21.43 0.46 -13.76
C LEU A 29 -21.36 1.89 -13.24
N GLY A 30 -20.75 2.78 -14.01
CA GLY A 30 -20.54 4.17 -13.62
C GLY A 30 -21.08 5.15 -14.64
N ARG A 31 -21.75 6.22 -14.20
CA ARG A 31 -22.12 7.36 -15.03
C ARG A 31 -21.22 8.53 -14.66
N GLY A 32 -20.46 9.05 -15.64
CA GLY A 32 -19.67 10.25 -15.46
C GLY A 32 -20.57 11.49 -15.28
N GLY A 33 -20.18 12.40 -14.36
CA GLY A 33 -20.90 13.65 -14.10
C GLY A 33 -21.10 13.93 -12.61
N LYS A 34 -21.77 15.06 -12.29
CA LYS A 34 -21.96 15.51 -10.89
C LYS A 34 -22.82 14.59 -10.01
N SER A 35 -23.52 13.63 -10.58
CA SER A 35 -24.35 12.65 -9.88
C SER A 35 -23.78 11.23 -9.91
N GLY A 36 -22.48 11.08 -9.98
CA GLY A 36 -21.71 9.85 -10.14
C GLY A 36 -22.41 8.57 -9.64
N LEU A 37 -23.20 7.94 -10.50
CA LEU A 37 -23.75 6.62 -10.25
C LEU A 37 -22.61 5.61 -10.22
N SER A 38 -22.48 4.85 -9.15
CA SER A 38 -21.52 3.80 -8.98
C SER A 38 -22.21 2.57 -8.40
N LEU A 39 -22.45 1.58 -9.24
CA LEU A 39 -23.12 0.34 -8.88
C LEU A 39 -22.23 -0.84 -9.21
N TYR A 40 -22.25 -1.85 -8.36
CA TYR A 40 -21.56 -3.10 -8.61
C TYR A 40 -22.56 -4.19 -9.00
N SER A 41 -22.20 -4.98 -9.98
CA SER A 41 -23.00 -6.08 -10.50
C SER A 41 -22.15 -7.30 -10.84
N ILE A 42 -22.80 -8.45 -10.87
CA ILE A 42 -22.22 -9.68 -11.41
C ILE A 42 -22.82 -9.93 -12.76
N LYS A 43 -21.98 -10.25 -13.75
CA LYS A 43 -22.46 -10.69 -15.08
C LYS A 43 -22.58 -12.21 -15.12
N ARG A 44 -23.78 -12.72 -15.38
CA ARG A 44 -24.04 -14.13 -15.67
C ARG A 44 -24.65 -14.25 -17.07
N GLY A 45 -23.86 -14.67 -18.05
CA GLY A 45 -24.27 -14.66 -19.45
C GLY A 45 -24.58 -13.23 -19.93
N SER A 46 -25.83 -12.97 -20.32
CA SER A 46 -26.33 -11.65 -20.71
C SER A 46 -26.95 -10.86 -19.55
N VAL A 47 -27.12 -11.45 -18.37
CA VAL A 47 -27.83 -10.87 -17.22
C VAL A 47 -26.83 -10.19 -16.28
N TYR A 48 -27.16 -8.98 -15.82
CA TYR A 48 -26.43 -8.28 -14.77
C TYR A 48 -27.21 -8.34 -13.46
N LEU A 49 -26.69 -9.07 -12.49
CA LEU A 49 -27.29 -9.23 -11.16
C LEU A 49 -26.73 -8.17 -10.20
N PRO A 50 -27.56 -7.56 -9.34
CA PRO A 50 -27.09 -6.58 -8.35
C PRO A 50 -26.20 -7.26 -7.30
N VAL A 51 -25.12 -6.58 -6.90
CA VAL A 51 -24.30 -6.93 -5.74
C VAL A 51 -24.56 -5.94 -4.61
N ASP A 52 -24.90 -4.71 -4.97
CA ASP A 52 -25.21 -3.65 -4.01
C ASP A 52 -26.59 -3.81 -3.42
N ASP A 53 -26.80 -3.13 -2.29
CA ASP A 53 -28.06 -3.08 -1.57
C ASP A 53 -29.17 -2.45 -2.42
N MET A 54 -30.40 -2.96 -2.26
CA MET A 54 -31.57 -2.45 -2.96
C MET A 54 -31.84 -0.95 -2.69
N ASP A 55 -31.51 -0.49 -1.48
CA ASP A 55 -31.70 0.92 -1.11
C ASP A 55 -30.74 1.85 -1.87
N LEU A 56 -29.55 1.38 -2.24
CA LEU A 56 -28.65 2.14 -3.10
C LEU A 56 -29.26 2.32 -4.49
N TYR A 57 -29.88 1.28 -5.03
CA TYR A 57 -30.57 1.36 -6.31
C TYR A 57 -31.81 2.25 -6.24
N ALA A 58 -32.52 2.28 -5.10
CA ALA A 58 -33.69 3.14 -4.91
C ALA A 58 -33.35 4.65 -4.99
N ASN A 59 -32.08 5.02 -4.84
CA ASN A 59 -31.64 6.42 -5.04
C ASN A 59 -31.39 6.80 -6.51
N VAL A 60 -31.37 5.82 -7.41
CA VAL A 60 -30.97 6.04 -8.82
C VAL A 60 -31.98 5.54 -9.82
N VAL A 61 -32.94 4.73 -9.41
CA VAL A 61 -34.09 4.25 -10.21
C VAL A 61 -35.40 4.53 -9.50
N ASP A 62 -36.48 4.64 -10.30
CA ASP A 62 -37.81 4.72 -9.73
C ASP A 62 -38.09 3.51 -8.85
N ARG A 63 -38.39 3.74 -7.56
CA ARG A 63 -38.66 2.69 -6.59
C ARG A 63 -39.80 1.75 -7.02
N ALA A 64 -40.72 2.21 -7.84
CA ALA A 64 -41.78 1.38 -8.41
C ALA A 64 -41.29 0.25 -9.31
N ARG A 65 -40.05 0.35 -9.81
CA ARG A 65 -39.40 -0.67 -10.65
C ARG A 65 -38.61 -1.69 -9.84
N LEU A 66 -38.40 -1.44 -8.56
CA LEU A 66 -37.72 -2.37 -7.67
C LEU A 66 -38.74 -3.35 -7.06
N PRO A 67 -38.38 -4.61 -6.88
CA PRO A 67 -39.26 -5.56 -6.23
C PRO A 67 -39.48 -5.20 -4.76
N ALA A 68 -40.63 -5.60 -4.24
CA ALA A 68 -41.00 -5.32 -2.84
C ALA A 68 -40.13 -6.08 -1.82
N MET A 69 -39.45 -7.16 -2.25
CA MET A 69 -38.65 -8.02 -1.36
C MET A 69 -37.18 -8.13 -1.83
N TYR A 70 -36.26 -8.02 -0.89
CA TYR A 70 -34.82 -8.19 -1.13
C TYR A 70 -34.47 -9.52 -1.82
N ARG A 71 -35.17 -10.62 -1.47
CA ARG A 71 -34.97 -11.91 -2.12
C ARG A 71 -35.26 -11.91 -3.63
N GLN A 72 -36.20 -11.08 -4.07
CA GLN A 72 -36.52 -10.93 -5.49
C GLN A 72 -35.50 -10.01 -6.15
N PHE A 73 -35.02 -9.00 -5.42
CA PHE A 73 -34.02 -8.06 -5.91
C PHE A 73 -32.71 -8.74 -6.25
N SER A 74 -32.22 -9.68 -5.46
CA SER A 74 -30.95 -10.38 -5.71
C SER A 74 -30.92 -11.16 -7.06
N ASN A 75 -32.06 -11.43 -7.66
CA ASN A 75 -32.19 -12.15 -8.91
C ASN A 75 -32.71 -11.29 -10.07
N ILE A 76 -32.83 -9.99 -9.88
CA ILE A 76 -33.33 -9.10 -10.92
C ILE A 76 -32.23 -8.80 -11.95
N ASP A 77 -32.61 -8.77 -13.23
CA ASP A 77 -31.72 -8.29 -14.26
C ASP A 77 -31.69 -6.76 -14.24
N LEU A 78 -30.54 -6.16 -13.93
CA LEU A 78 -30.36 -4.72 -13.88
C LEU A 78 -30.71 -4.02 -15.20
N ALA A 79 -30.58 -4.71 -16.33
CA ALA A 79 -30.99 -4.19 -17.62
C ALA A 79 -32.49 -3.89 -17.71
N LYS A 80 -33.31 -4.54 -16.87
CA LYS A 80 -34.76 -4.30 -16.81
C LYS A 80 -35.15 -3.21 -15.84
N VAL A 81 -34.26 -2.83 -14.92
CA VAL A 81 -34.50 -1.86 -13.87
C VAL A 81 -33.96 -0.49 -14.23
N LEU A 82 -32.78 -0.45 -14.83
CA LEU A 82 -32.16 0.76 -15.33
C LEU A 82 -32.80 1.15 -16.68
N ASP A 83 -33.28 2.38 -16.79
CA ASP A 83 -33.99 2.88 -17.98
C ASP A 83 -33.20 2.79 -19.26
N SER A 84 -31.91 2.92 -19.17
CA SER A 84 -30.99 2.61 -20.24
C SER A 84 -29.57 2.39 -19.71
N PHE A 85 -28.86 1.50 -20.34
CA PHE A 85 -27.40 1.42 -20.17
C PHE A 85 -26.66 2.52 -20.97
N ASP A 86 -27.41 3.36 -21.72
CA ASP A 86 -26.83 4.44 -22.51
C ASP A 86 -26.14 5.47 -21.61
N GLY A 87 -24.88 5.72 -21.91
CA GLY A 87 -24.04 6.60 -21.12
C GLY A 87 -23.46 5.98 -19.83
N LEU A 88 -23.78 4.73 -19.51
CA LEU A 88 -23.07 4.00 -18.44
C LEU A 88 -21.77 3.42 -18.99
N ARG A 89 -20.67 3.72 -18.30
CA ARG A 89 -19.39 3.06 -18.55
C ARG A 89 -19.34 1.80 -17.70
N SER A 90 -19.12 0.66 -18.31
CA SER A 90 -18.89 -0.59 -17.60
C SER A 90 -17.39 -0.85 -17.50
N THR A 91 -16.90 -1.11 -16.31
CA THR A 91 -15.51 -1.54 -16.06
C THR A 91 -15.54 -2.89 -15.37
N ARG A 92 -14.82 -3.84 -15.92
CA ARG A 92 -14.69 -5.18 -15.31
C ARG A 92 -13.58 -5.16 -14.28
N LEU A 93 -13.89 -5.57 -13.06
CA LEU A 93 -12.95 -5.75 -11.96
C LEU A 93 -12.66 -7.25 -11.84
N ASN A 94 -11.48 -7.66 -12.25
CA ASN A 94 -11.08 -9.08 -12.32
C ASN A 94 -9.72 -9.34 -11.66
N CYS A 95 -9.17 -8.35 -10.94
CA CYS A 95 -7.92 -8.47 -10.20
C CYS A 95 -8.10 -7.85 -8.82
N PHE A 96 -8.08 -8.69 -7.79
CA PHE A 96 -8.22 -8.27 -6.39
C PHE A 96 -6.94 -8.44 -5.58
N GLU A 97 -5.89 -8.98 -6.20
CA GLU A 97 -4.62 -9.26 -5.55
C GLU A 97 -3.82 -7.98 -5.27
N ALA A 98 -3.36 -7.81 -4.03
CA ALA A 98 -2.27 -6.89 -3.72
C ALA A 98 -1.02 -7.30 -4.51
N SER A 99 -0.37 -6.36 -5.17
CA SER A 99 0.66 -6.67 -6.18
C SER A 99 1.78 -5.64 -6.20
N VAL A 100 2.95 -6.07 -6.66
CA VAL A 100 4.01 -5.16 -7.10
C VAL A 100 4.03 -5.07 -8.61
N PHE A 101 4.47 -3.92 -9.10
CA PHE A 101 4.59 -3.60 -10.51
C PHE A 101 6.01 -3.19 -10.81
N LEU A 102 6.74 -4.08 -11.45
CA LEU A 102 8.16 -3.89 -11.79
C LEU A 102 8.28 -3.16 -13.12
N ASN A 103 9.00 -2.07 -13.10
CA ASN A 103 9.24 -1.24 -14.28
C ASN A 103 10.28 -1.89 -15.21
N ARG A 104 9.85 -2.34 -16.38
CA ARG A 104 10.69 -2.98 -17.40
C ARG A 104 11.06 -2.04 -18.57
N GLY A 105 11.07 -0.72 -18.30
CA GLY A 105 11.42 0.25 -19.34
C GLY A 105 10.34 0.38 -20.43
N GLY A 106 9.23 1.04 -20.09
CA GLY A 106 8.11 1.29 -20.99
C GLY A 106 6.86 0.45 -20.72
N LYS A 107 6.97 -0.58 -19.88
CA LYS A 107 5.83 -1.37 -19.38
C LYS A 107 6.09 -1.83 -17.94
N PHE A 108 5.00 -2.12 -17.23
CA PHE A 108 5.05 -2.72 -15.90
C PHE A 108 4.73 -4.20 -15.95
N GLU A 109 5.58 -5.00 -15.31
CA GLU A 109 5.33 -6.41 -15.03
C GLU A 109 4.64 -6.51 -13.68
N ARG A 110 3.38 -6.96 -13.64
CA ARG A 110 2.66 -7.21 -12.40
C ARG A 110 3.07 -8.56 -11.80
N ARG A 111 3.36 -8.56 -10.50
CA ARG A 111 3.51 -9.77 -9.69
C ARG A 111 2.63 -9.66 -8.46
N ALA A 112 1.80 -10.67 -8.22
CA ALA A 112 1.04 -10.75 -6.97
C ALA A 112 2.00 -10.86 -5.77
N LEU A 113 1.68 -10.17 -4.69
CA LEU A 113 2.36 -10.36 -3.41
C LEU A 113 2.07 -11.78 -2.87
N PRO A 114 2.89 -12.29 -1.94
CA PRO A 114 2.69 -13.60 -1.34
C PRO A 114 1.28 -13.83 -0.79
N TYR A 115 0.87 -15.09 -0.73
CA TYR A 115 -0.49 -15.47 -0.35
C TYR A 115 -0.99 -14.85 0.98
N PRO A 116 -0.18 -14.71 2.06
CA PRO A 116 -0.62 -14.04 3.27
C PRO A 116 -1.03 -12.57 3.06
N ALA A 117 -0.46 -11.88 2.08
CA ALA A 117 -0.85 -10.50 1.74
C ALA A 117 -2.25 -10.41 1.13
N GLN A 118 -2.82 -11.54 0.73
CA GLN A 118 -4.13 -11.64 0.08
C GLN A 118 -5.26 -12.00 1.07
N PHE A 119 -4.96 -12.22 2.35
CA PHE A 119 -5.96 -12.65 3.33
C PHE A 119 -6.91 -11.55 3.76
N SER A 120 -6.48 -10.30 3.65
CA SER A 120 -7.28 -9.15 4.06
C SER A 120 -7.00 -7.95 3.13
N PRO A 121 -7.96 -7.03 2.97
CA PRO A 121 -7.74 -5.81 2.20
C PRO A 121 -6.53 -5.04 2.71
N THR A 122 -5.69 -4.59 1.79
CA THR A 122 -4.53 -3.77 2.07
C THR A 122 -4.85 -2.32 1.71
N SER A 123 -4.96 -1.48 2.71
CA SER A 123 -5.30 -0.05 2.58
C SER A 123 -4.08 0.86 2.60
N GLY A 124 -2.99 0.44 3.26
CA GLY A 124 -1.73 1.18 3.33
C GLY A 124 -0.54 0.26 3.09
N ILE A 125 0.48 0.79 2.43
CA ILE A 125 1.77 0.13 2.21
C ILE A 125 2.87 1.13 2.56
N ASN A 126 3.71 0.76 3.53
CA ASN A 126 4.93 1.48 3.82
C ASN A 126 6.13 0.70 3.30
N VAL A 127 7.07 1.42 2.69
CA VAL A 127 8.31 0.84 2.16
C VAL A 127 9.46 1.27 3.06
N ALA A 128 10.16 0.30 3.63
CA ALA A 128 11.34 0.52 4.47
C ALA A 128 12.20 -0.74 4.46
N ASP A 129 13.37 -0.68 5.06
CA ASP A 129 14.26 -1.83 5.26
C ASP A 129 14.16 -2.24 6.72
N PHE A 130 13.24 -3.18 7.02
CA PHE A 130 12.90 -3.53 8.39
C PHE A 130 13.92 -4.43 9.07
N ASP A 131 14.77 -5.12 8.32
CA ASP A 131 15.84 -5.96 8.86
C ASP A 131 17.24 -5.40 8.59
N ASN A 132 17.32 -4.22 7.95
CA ASN A 132 18.56 -3.52 7.60
C ASN A 132 19.53 -4.34 6.74
N ASP A 133 18.99 -5.17 5.83
CA ASP A 133 19.79 -5.95 4.86
C ASP A 133 20.15 -5.16 3.60
N GLY A 134 19.60 -3.97 3.42
CA GLY A 134 19.82 -3.09 2.26
C GLY A 134 18.78 -3.28 1.14
N SER A 135 17.83 -4.19 1.28
CA SER A 135 16.70 -4.37 0.38
C SER A 135 15.49 -3.56 0.85
N GLU A 136 14.55 -3.31 -0.04
CA GLU A 136 13.29 -2.65 0.31
C GLU A 136 12.25 -3.70 0.70
N ASP A 137 11.68 -3.55 1.89
CA ASP A 137 10.61 -4.36 2.43
C ASP A 137 9.28 -3.63 2.39
N LEU A 138 8.19 -4.34 2.67
CA LEU A 138 6.85 -3.79 2.71
C LEU A 138 6.19 -4.08 4.06
N LEU A 139 5.62 -3.04 4.68
CA LEU A 139 4.63 -3.19 5.73
C LEU A 139 3.24 -2.98 5.12
N LEU A 140 2.36 -3.94 5.30
CA LEU A 140 0.97 -3.86 4.84
C LEU A 140 0.05 -3.54 6.01
N SER A 141 -0.62 -2.40 5.94
CA SER A 141 -1.73 -2.05 6.81
C SER A 141 -3.00 -2.65 6.23
N GLN A 142 -3.61 -3.54 6.98
CA GLN A 142 -4.69 -4.40 6.49
C GLN A 142 -5.93 -4.30 7.38
N ASN A 143 -6.92 -5.07 7.00
CA ASN A 143 -8.25 -5.16 7.58
C ASN A 143 -9.19 -4.03 7.16
N LEU A 144 -10.44 -4.37 7.04
CA LEU A 144 -11.51 -3.45 6.66
C LEU A 144 -12.80 -3.82 7.41
N TYR A 145 -13.17 -2.97 8.36
CA TYR A 145 -14.37 -3.14 9.18
C TYR A 145 -15.56 -2.33 8.66
N SER A 146 -15.28 -1.22 7.97
CA SER A 146 -16.30 -0.30 7.45
C SER A 146 -16.92 -0.81 6.16
N LEU A 147 -17.26 -2.08 6.13
CA LEU A 147 -18.04 -2.67 5.05
C LEU A 147 -19.53 -2.61 5.42
N ARG A 148 -20.37 -2.80 4.42
CA ARG A 148 -21.79 -2.94 4.64
C ARG A 148 -22.07 -4.18 5.51
N PRO A 149 -23.12 -4.15 6.35
CA PRO A 149 -23.42 -5.23 7.30
C PRO A 149 -23.56 -6.61 6.66
N ASP A 150 -24.02 -6.67 5.42
CA ASP A 150 -24.20 -7.90 4.63
C ASP A 150 -22.87 -8.50 4.12
N TRP A 151 -21.80 -7.73 4.10
CA TRP A 151 -20.49 -8.21 3.66
C TRP A 151 -19.60 -8.69 4.82
N GLY A 152 -19.98 -8.37 6.06
CA GLY A 152 -19.22 -8.71 7.25
C GLY A 152 -17.91 -7.90 7.36
N ARG A 153 -16.96 -8.44 8.11
CA ARG A 153 -15.63 -7.87 8.29
C ARG A 153 -14.62 -8.65 7.46
N LEU A 154 -13.65 -7.95 6.90
CA LEU A 154 -12.49 -8.55 6.25
C LEU A 154 -11.28 -8.27 7.14
N ASP A 155 -11.04 -9.13 8.14
CA ASP A 155 -10.15 -8.89 9.27
C ASP A 155 -9.19 -10.07 9.55
N SER A 156 -8.74 -10.73 8.51
CA SER A 156 -7.89 -11.92 8.61
C SER A 156 -6.38 -11.60 8.70
N SER A 157 -6.02 -10.42 9.18
CA SER A 157 -4.62 -10.00 9.32
C SER A 157 -4.34 -9.37 10.68
N ALA A 158 -3.09 -9.50 11.14
CA ALA A 158 -2.53 -8.82 12.31
C ALA A 158 -1.48 -7.75 11.91
N GLY A 159 -1.53 -7.26 10.68
CA GLY A 159 -0.44 -6.53 10.04
C GLY A 159 0.59 -7.50 9.45
N LEU A 160 1.21 -7.15 8.35
CA LEU A 160 2.13 -8.05 7.64
C LEU A 160 3.38 -7.32 7.19
N ILE A 161 4.55 -7.84 7.57
CA ILE A 161 5.83 -7.46 7.01
C ILE A 161 6.19 -8.48 5.93
N LEU A 162 6.64 -7.99 4.80
CA LEU A 162 7.15 -8.76 3.67
C LEU A 162 8.60 -8.34 3.42
N LEU A 163 9.56 -9.24 3.65
CA LEU A 163 10.97 -9.00 3.40
C LEU A 163 11.28 -9.11 1.92
N GLY A 164 11.91 -8.09 1.37
CA GLY A 164 12.27 -8.02 -0.04
C GLY A 164 13.54 -8.80 -0.36
N GLN A 165 13.53 -9.52 -1.49
CA GLN A 165 14.68 -10.30 -1.95
C GLN A 165 15.56 -9.54 -2.96
N GLY A 166 15.35 -8.21 -3.09
CA GLY A 166 16.10 -7.38 -4.04
C GLY A 166 15.74 -7.57 -5.52
N ASP A 167 14.91 -8.54 -5.88
CA ASP A 167 14.53 -8.87 -7.26
C ASP A 167 13.03 -8.69 -7.55
N GLY A 168 12.30 -8.08 -6.63
CA GLY A 168 10.84 -7.90 -6.68
C GLY A 168 10.05 -9.10 -6.19
N ARG A 169 10.72 -10.09 -5.56
CA ARG A 169 10.08 -11.13 -4.74
C ARG A 169 10.09 -10.72 -3.28
N PHE A 170 9.12 -11.20 -2.54
CA PHE A 170 8.93 -10.89 -1.13
C PHE A 170 8.63 -12.15 -0.33
N GLU A 171 9.15 -12.20 0.89
CA GLU A 171 8.92 -13.31 1.81
C GLU A 171 8.15 -12.80 3.05
N PRO A 172 7.01 -13.42 3.40
CA PRO A 172 6.23 -12.97 4.54
C PRO A 172 6.89 -13.36 5.86
N VAL A 173 7.02 -12.39 6.77
CA VAL A 173 7.39 -12.66 8.15
C VAL A 173 6.17 -13.28 8.85
N ARG A 174 6.36 -14.46 9.45
CA ARG A 174 5.29 -15.13 10.19
C ARG A 174 4.86 -14.28 11.38
N ALA A 175 3.55 -14.17 11.62
CA ALA A 175 2.97 -13.29 12.65
C ALA A 175 3.60 -13.52 14.06
N GLY A 176 3.90 -14.76 14.42
CA GLY A 176 4.57 -15.07 15.70
C GLY A 176 6.01 -14.57 15.83
N PHE A 177 6.65 -14.18 14.73
CA PHE A 177 8.03 -13.68 14.71
C PHE A 177 8.10 -12.17 14.49
N SER A 178 7.09 -11.57 13.84
CA SER A 178 7.06 -10.12 13.59
C SER A 178 6.78 -9.32 14.87
N GLY A 179 6.14 -9.91 15.85
CA GLY A 179 5.63 -9.20 17.03
C GLY A 179 4.45 -8.28 16.75
N LEU A 180 4.00 -8.16 15.50
CA LEU A 180 2.87 -7.31 15.14
C LEU A 180 1.55 -7.92 15.64
N ALA A 181 0.68 -7.06 16.19
CA ALA A 181 -0.66 -7.40 16.63
C ALA A 181 -1.65 -6.28 16.28
N ILE A 182 -1.61 -5.82 15.02
CA ILE A 182 -2.49 -4.77 14.48
C ILE A 182 -3.79 -5.46 14.04
N LEU A 183 -4.67 -5.73 14.99
CA LEU A 183 -5.88 -6.53 14.75
C LEU A 183 -7.07 -5.70 14.26
N GLY A 184 -7.03 -4.38 14.43
CA GLY A 184 -8.11 -3.47 14.04
C GLY A 184 -8.08 -3.09 12.56
N ASP A 185 -9.03 -2.25 12.17
CA ASP A 185 -9.09 -1.61 10.83
C ASP A 185 -7.94 -0.60 10.72
N SER A 186 -6.79 -1.05 10.24
CA SER A 186 -5.60 -0.22 10.06
C SER A 186 -5.57 0.37 8.66
N ARG A 187 -5.69 1.69 8.57
CA ARG A 187 -5.69 2.40 7.29
C ARG A 187 -4.28 2.66 6.78
N ASN A 188 -3.37 2.91 7.69
CA ASN A 188 -1.95 3.10 7.40
C ASN A 188 -1.13 3.04 8.69
N ALA A 189 0.19 3.02 8.52
CA ALA A 189 1.15 3.19 9.59
C ALA A 189 2.17 4.26 9.20
N SER A 190 2.94 4.75 10.17
CA SER A 190 4.13 5.55 9.92
C SER A 190 5.36 4.75 10.30
N VAL A 191 6.40 4.85 9.50
CA VAL A 191 7.70 4.24 9.75
C VAL A 191 8.71 5.32 10.13
N VAL A 192 9.47 5.07 11.18
CA VAL A 192 10.39 6.04 11.78
C VAL A 192 11.40 5.30 12.65
N ASP A 193 12.57 5.86 12.90
CA ASP A 193 13.45 5.42 13.98
C ASP A 193 13.13 6.28 15.22
N PHE A 194 12.18 5.83 16.02
CA PHE A 194 11.61 6.59 17.12
C PHE A 194 12.56 6.69 18.34
N ASN A 195 13.30 5.62 18.61
CA ASN A 195 14.24 5.55 19.73
C ASN A 195 15.67 5.91 19.34
N HIS A 196 15.93 6.22 18.06
CA HIS A 196 17.21 6.60 17.49
C HIS A 196 18.30 5.52 17.57
N ASP A 197 17.89 4.25 17.49
CA ASP A 197 18.81 3.10 17.53
C ASP A 197 19.28 2.64 16.14
N GLY A 198 18.85 3.30 15.08
CA GLY A 198 19.21 2.96 13.69
C GLY A 198 18.37 1.82 13.11
N ARG A 199 17.22 1.50 13.72
CA ARG A 199 16.26 0.54 13.20
C ARG A 199 14.93 1.21 12.91
N ILE A 200 14.18 0.63 12.00
CA ILE A 200 12.85 1.14 11.68
C ILE A 200 11.85 0.64 12.74
N ASP A 201 11.17 1.60 13.34
CA ASP A 201 10.02 1.40 14.21
C ASP A 201 8.73 1.66 13.45
N ILE A 202 7.62 1.15 13.97
CA ILE A 202 6.30 1.27 13.36
C ILE A 202 5.35 1.94 14.34
N VAL A 203 4.70 3.00 13.89
CA VAL A 203 3.57 3.64 14.60
C VAL A 203 2.30 3.33 13.82
N ALA A 204 1.50 2.40 14.31
CA ALA A 204 0.28 1.95 13.67
C ALA A 204 -0.96 2.58 14.30
N THR A 205 -1.84 3.12 13.46
CA THR A 205 -3.13 3.66 13.87
C THR A 205 -4.26 2.77 13.38
N GLN A 206 -5.32 2.68 14.16
CA GLN A 206 -6.48 1.85 13.88
C GLN A 206 -7.76 2.68 14.00
N THR A 207 -8.73 2.42 13.14
CA THR A 207 -10.06 3.05 13.25
C THR A 207 -10.74 2.54 14.53
N PHE A 208 -11.07 3.45 15.44
CA PHE A 208 -11.64 3.15 16.76
C PHE A 208 -10.77 2.26 17.66
N GLY A 209 -9.45 2.21 17.41
CA GLY A 209 -8.49 1.47 18.22
C GLY A 209 -7.39 2.38 18.76
N GLU A 210 -6.58 1.84 19.66
CA GLU A 210 -5.43 2.53 20.22
C GLU A 210 -4.29 2.63 19.19
N THR A 211 -3.53 3.72 19.24
CA THR A 211 -2.27 3.81 18.51
C THR A 211 -1.24 2.89 19.14
N GLN A 212 -0.59 2.08 18.34
CA GLN A 212 0.41 1.12 18.78
C GLN A 212 1.79 1.51 18.24
N VAL A 213 2.82 1.35 19.07
CA VAL A 213 4.22 1.59 18.69
C VAL A 213 4.96 0.26 18.83
N TYR A 214 5.64 -0.14 17.77
CA TYR A 214 6.47 -1.33 17.72
C TYR A 214 7.91 -0.91 17.46
N LEU A 215 8.81 -1.25 18.37
CA LEU A 215 10.23 -0.96 18.25
C LEU A 215 10.93 -2.07 17.49
N GLY A 216 11.64 -1.70 16.42
CA GLY A 216 12.40 -2.62 15.58
C GLY A 216 13.58 -3.23 16.34
N GLN A 217 13.74 -4.56 16.23
CA GLN A 217 14.85 -5.27 16.86
C GLN A 217 15.66 -6.13 15.87
N ALA A 218 15.20 -6.22 14.64
CA ALA A 218 15.85 -7.01 13.60
C ALA A 218 17.06 -6.28 13.01
N GLY A 219 18.03 -7.06 12.56
CA GLY A 219 19.20 -6.56 11.84
C GLY A 219 20.20 -5.77 12.70
N LYS A 220 21.25 -5.30 12.05
CA LYS A 220 22.21 -4.36 12.62
C LYS A 220 21.68 -2.93 12.44
N PRO A 221 22.09 -1.95 13.29
CA PRO A 221 21.75 -0.56 13.07
C PRO A 221 22.17 -0.06 11.69
N GLY A 222 21.23 0.56 10.99
CA GLY A 222 21.48 1.21 9.70
C GLY A 222 22.07 2.61 9.85
N ILE A 223 22.29 3.28 8.72
CA ILE A 223 22.69 4.68 8.67
C ILE A 223 21.43 5.56 8.60
N ARG A 224 21.29 6.43 9.56
CA ARG A 224 20.24 7.43 9.63
C ARG A 224 20.65 8.70 8.87
N VAL A 225 19.76 9.19 8.02
CA VAL A 225 19.99 10.40 7.24
C VAL A 225 18.79 11.32 7.43
N GLY A 226 19.03 12.48 8.00
CA GLY A 226 18.03 13.51 8.23
C GLY A 226 18.44 14.86 7.65
N PHE A 227 17.54 15.82 7.66
CA PHE A 227 17.82 17.18 7.23
C PHE A 227 17.91 18.12 8.41
N SER A 228 18.85 19.07 8.33
CA SER A 228 18.92 20.18 9.28
C SER A 228 17.60 20.94 9.35
N ALA A 229 17.23 21.38 10.55
CA ALA A 229 16.03 22.19 10.80
C ALA A 229 16.00 23.47 9.93
N ASN A 230 17.16 23.98 9.52
CA ASN A 230 17.29 25.17 8.68
C ASN A 230 16.94 24.90 7.19
N ASN A 231 16.82 23.65 6.78
CA ASN A 231 16.39 23.32 5.43
C ASN A 231 14.89 23.55 5.25
N SER A 232 14.51 24.35 4.27
CA SER A 232 13.10 24.54 3.94
C SER A 232 12.48 23.21 3.50
N LEU A 233 11.20 23.00 3.82
CA LEU A 233 10.45 21.83 3.39
C LEU A 233 10.53 21.62 1.88
N ALA A 234 10.49 22.69 1.09
CA ALA A 234 10.59 22.66 -0.36
C ALA A 234 11.92 22.06 -0.87
N ARG A 235 13.00 22.20 -0.11
CA ARG A 235 14.30 21.59 -0.47
C ARG A 235 14.36 20.12 -0.14
N ARG A 236 13.70 19.69 0.94
CA ARG A 236 13.71 18.29 1.39
C ARG A 236 12.85 17.41 0.49
N LEU A 237 11.70 17.95 0.05
CA LEU A 237 10.77 17.19 -0.77
C LEU A 237 11.36 16.85 -2.14
N GLY A 238 11.30 15.57 -2.49
CA GLY A 238 11.85 15.04 -3.74
C GLY A 238 13.36 14.83 -3.73
N ALA A 239 14.05 15.13 -2.64
CA ALA A 239 15.44 14.71 -2.47
C ALA A 239 15.51 13.18 -2.36
N ARG A 240 16.62 12.61 -2.81
CA ARG A 240 16.89 11.18 -2.81
C ARG A 240 18.17 10.90 -2.05
N VAL A 241 18.22 9.79 -1.36
CA VAL A 241 19.40 9.33 -0.66
C VAL A 241 19.71 7.90 -1.03
N ARG A 242 20.99 7.56 -1.07
CA ARG A 242 21.49 6.20 -1.23
C ARG A 242 22.89 6.05 -0.64
N LEU A 243 23.28 4.82 -0.42
CA LEU A 243 24.63 4.45 -0.01
C LEU A 243 25.49 4.15 -1.22
N ILE A 244 26.77 4.53 -1.15
CA ILE A 244 27.80 4.18 -2.13
C ILE A 244 28.78 3.25 -1.42
N TYR A 245 29.05 2.10 -2.01
CA TYR A 245 29.96 1.10 -1.46
C TYR A 245 31.38 1.24 -2.00
N PRO A 246 32.38 0.66 -1.33
CA PRO A 246 33.79 0.77 -1.76
C PRO A 246 34.08 0.22 -3.16
N ASP A 247 33.28 -0.74 -3.62
CA ASP A 247 33.37 -1.32 -4.97
C ASP A 247 32.65 -0.49 -6.05
N GLY A 248 32.09 0.66 -5.68
CA GLY A 248 31.32 1.54 -6.55
C GLY A 248 29.86 1.13 -6.74
N SER A 249 29.44 0.02 -6.18
CA SER A 249 28.01 -0.35 -6.17
C SER A 249 27.20 0.61 -5.30
N MET A 250 25.89 0.61 -5.48
CA MET A 250 24.97 1.57 -4.85
C MET A 250 23.74 0.85 -4.28
N SER A 251 23.27 1.32 -3.12
CA SER A 251 21.99 0.88 -2.58
C SER A 251 20.81 1.39 -3.41
N PRO A 252 19.60 0.87 -3.19
CA PRO A 252 18.36 1.49 -3.65
C PRO A 252 18.32 2.98 -3.29
N ARG A 253 17.62 3.77 -4.11
CA ARG A 253 17.37 5.19 -3.82
C ARG A 253 16.11 5.32 -2.99
N ARG A 254 16.20 6.01 -1.85
CA ARG A 254 15.05 6.38 -1.04
C ARG A 254 14.71 7.84 -1.21
N TRP A 255 13.42 8.11 -1.26
CA TRP A 255 12.89 9.44 -1.49
C TRP A 255 12.45 10.07 -0.17
N PHE A 256 12.74 11.36 -0.03
CA PHE A 256 12.12 12.16 1.01
C PHE A 256 10.79 12.73 0.49
N HIS A 257 9.70 12.29 1.06
CA HIS A 257 8.34 12.69 0.70
C HIS A 257 7.57 13.12 1.95
N SER A 258 6.48 13.86 1.78
CA SER A 258 5.71 14.39 2.91
C SER A 258 4.47 13.58 3.24
N GLY A 259 4.00 12.75 2.33
CA GLY A 259 2.83 11.92 2.51
C GLY A 259 3.19 10.45 2.36
N ASP A 260 2.56 9.60 3.16
CA ASP A 260 2.82 8.16 3.13
C ASP A 260 1.51 7.38 3.25
N GLY A 261 0.72 7.46 2.18
CA GLY A 261 -0.58 6.81 2.08
C GLY A 261 -1.73 7.61 2.70
N VAL A 262 -2.75 6.92 3.17
CA VAL A 262 -3.99 7.53 3.63
C VAL A 262 -3.83 8.12 5.02
N MET A 263 -3.92 9.45 5.15
CA MET A 263 -3.88 10.18 6.42
C MET A 263 -2.64 9.90 7.29
N ALA A 264 -1.51 9.56 6.66
CA ALA A 264 -0.25 9.33 7.36
C ALA A 264 0.89 10.14 6.76
N GLN A 265 1.90 10.38 7.58
CA GLN A 265 3.13 11.05 7.22
C GLN A 265 4.28 10.38 7.97
N CYS A 266 5.30 9.96 7.24
CA CYS A 266 6.54 9.47 7.84
C CYS A 266 7.47 10.61 8.24
N ALA A 267 8.42 10.31 9.11
CA ALA A 267 9.45 11.25 9.52
C ALA A 267 10.28 11.69 8.31
N PRO A 268 10.77 12.94 8.26
CA PRO A 268 11.66 13.43 7.21
C PRO A 268 13.10 12.90 7.41
N GLU A 269 13.20 11.64 7.73
CA GLU A 269 14.43 10.91 8.00
C GLU A 269 14.36 9.55 7.31
N GLN A 270 15.50 9.06 6.85
CA GLN A 270 15.63 7.74 6.25
C GLN A 270 16.64 6.91 7.04
N VAL A 271 16.30 5.65 7.31
CA VAL A 271 17.23 4.65 7.82
C VAL A 271 17.62 3.75 6.65
N LEU A 272 18.90 3.64 6.39
CA LEU A 272 19.46 2.89 5.27
C LEU A 272 20.23 1.68 5.82
N GLY A 273 19.69 0.50 5.62
CA GLY A 273 20.38 -0.74 5.96
C GLY A 273 21.50 -1.05 5.00
N PHE A 274 22.41 -1.92 5.43
CA PHE A 274 23.55 -2.35 4.62
C PHE A 274 24.15 -3.68 5.09
N VAL A 275 24.56 -4.51 4.16
CA VAL A 275 25.33 -5.73 4.46
C VAL A 275 26.80 -5.38 4.68
N GLN A 276 27.38 -4.59 3.77
CA GLN A 276 28.75 -4.10 3.86
C GLN A 276 28.74 -2.60 4.18
N ARG A 277 29.66 -2.15 5.04
CA ARG A 277 29.74 -0.73 5.41
C ARG A 277 29.99 0.14 4.18
N PRO A 278 29.16 1.13 3.92
CA PRO A 278 29.33 2.00 2.75
C PRO A 278 30.47 2.98 2.94
N GLN A 279 30.98 3.49 1.81
CA GLN A 279 32.03 4.50 1.76
C GLN A 279 31.43 5.91 1.97
N SER A 280 30.26 6.18 1.42
CA SER A 280 29.61 7.48 1.52
C SER A 280 28.09 7.39 1.42
N VAL A 281 27.43 8.39 1.97
CA VAL A 281 26.01 8.70 1.76
C VAL A 281 25.92 9.73 0.64
N GLN A 282 25.20 9.41 -0.42
CA GLN A 282 24.95 10.32 -1.53
C GLN A 282 23.53 10.86 -1.47
N ILE A 283 23.41 12.17 -1.50
CA ILE A 283 22.13 12.88 -1.56
C ILE A 283 22.03 13.57 -2.93
N GLU A 284 20.91 13.34 -3.60
CA GLU A 284 20.54 14.00 -4.85
C GLU A 284 19.31 14.87 -4.60
N TRP A 285 19.46 16.16 -4.77
CA TRP A 285 18.39 17.12 -4.60
C TRP A 285 17.44 17.14 -5.81
N SER A 286 16.21 17.61 -5.63
CA SER A 286 15.23 17.71 -6.72
C SER A 286 15.70 18.60 -7.89
N ASN A 287 16.61 19.53 -7.65
CA ASN A 287 17.22 20.38 -8.68
C ASN A 287 18.45 19.74 -9.38
N GLY A 288 18.73 18.46 -9.10
CA GLY A 288 19.83 17.72 -9.69
C GLY A 288 21.21 17.91 -9.03
N ILE A 289 21.32 18.74 -7.99
CA ILE A 289 22.56 18.86 -7.23
C ILE A 289 22.81 17.56 -6.47
N ILE A 290 24.03 17.05 -6.56
CA ILE A 290 24.47 15.83 -5.85
C ILE A 290 25.54 16.21 -4.83
N LYS A 291 25.38 15.68 -3.61
CA LYS A 291 26.36 15.79 -2.53
C LYS A 291 26.67 14.41 -1.97
N SER A 292 27.95 14.11 -1.76
CA SER A 292 28.39 12.91 -1.09
C SER A 292 29.03 13.26 0.24
N ILE A 293 28.68 12.54 1.29
CA ILE A 293 29.19 12.67 2.64
C ILE A 293 29.93 11.38 2.99
N PRO A 294 31.23 11.41 3.29
CA PRO A 294 31.96 10.22 3.70
C PRO A 294 31.36 9.58 4.95
N VAL A 295 31.35 8.25 4.99
CA VAL A 295 30.88 7.50 6.16
C VAL A 295 32.05 7.27 7.12
N GLU A 296 31.93 7.80 8.32
CA GLU A 296 32.88 7.62 9.42
C GLU A 296 32.58 6.32 10.20
N SER A 297 33.61 5.67 10.74
CA SER A 297 33.49 4.33 11.38
C SER A 297 32.49 4.30 12.54
N ASP A 298 32.43 5.38 13.30
CA ASP A 298 31.70 5.43 14.58
C ASP A 298 30.43 6.28 14.51
N LYS A 299 30.06 6.71 13.29
CA LYS A 299 28.91 7.60 13.07
C LYS A 299 27.83 6.88 12.27
N ASN A 300 26.62 6.89 12.82
CA ASN A 300 25.43 6.30 12.19
C ASN A 300 24.35 7.33 11.86
N TYR A 301 24.55 8.61 12.17
CA TYR A 301 23.62 9.68 11.83
C TYR A 301 24.30 10.78 11.02
N TYR A 302 23.70 11.14 9.90
CA TYR A 302 24.20 12.17 8.98
C TYR A 302 23.12 13.22 8.76
N GLU A 303 23.40 14.42 9.23
CA GLU A 303 22.54 15.58 8.99
C GLU A 303 22.96 16.24 7.68
N VAL A 304 21.99 16.38 6.80
CA VAL A 304 22.19 17.06 5.50
C VAL A 304 21.88 18.54 5.66
N PRO A 305 22.85 19.44 5.41
CA PRO A 305 22.68 20.87 5.56
C PRO A 305 21.82 21.52 4.48
#